data_b0e2c5e4464a94d2bca41964d9a03bc9
#
_entry.id   b0e2c5e4464a94d2bca41964d9a03bc9
#
_cell.length_a   1.000
_cell.length_b   1.000
_cell.length_c   1.000
_cell.angle_alpha   90.00
_cell.angle_beta   90.00
_cell.angle_gamma   90.00
#
_symmetry.space_group_name_H-M   'P 1'
#
loop_
_entity.id
_entity.type
_entity.pdbx_description
1 polymer ?
#
loop_
_entity_poly.entity_id
_entity_poly.type
_entity_poly.pdbx_seq_one_letter_code
_entity_poly.pdbx_strand_id
1 'polypeptide(L)'
;AEDDSEMQLFYNNQNATNFDAKAGIHYKFNELQLGFALSNLLSPKFRYENNFSSDSLSFLNIPHFNANAQYNFLLKGGKWGLMPSIYIKGAQGTPFIFEGAISAEYKKKFRGILKYHHDIGYSAMIGANITKQLLLGYSYGISSQEIGTQNSGTHEILIGYKIGKAGSGGGGSDANFRKLEEQNAELYERTDALEQDNLTIKEELEKQKALLKEKIYGLEELKKALEKERADREKMISEFEFKP
;
A
#
# COMPACT_ATOMS: atom_id res chain seq x y z
N ALA A 1 53.30 -4.87 21.78
CA ALA A 1 51.92 -4.42 21.75
C ALA A 1 51.91 -3.13 20.94
N GLU A 2 51.52 -3.16 19.68
CA GLU A 2 51.27 -1.97 18.89
C GLU A 2 50.12 -1.24 19.57
N ASP A 3 50.42 -0.05 20.05
CA ASP A 3 49.44 0.87 20.64
C ASP A 3 48.48 1.27 19.52
N ASP A 4 47.28 0.72 19.55
CA ASP A 4 46.25 0.99 18.57
C ASP A 4 45.82 2.45 18.72
N SER A 5 46.25 3.29 17.76
CA SER A 5 46.01 4.74 17.80
C SER A 5 44.51 5.08 17.83
N GLU A 6 43.66 4.20 17.32
CA GLU A 6 42.22 4.32 17.42
C GLU A 6 41.70 4.15 18.85
N MET A 7 42.28 3.24 19.63
CA MET A 7 41.92 3.04 21.04
C MET A 7 42.28 4.24 21.91
N GLN A 8 43.39 4.92 21.62
CA GLN A 8 43.79 6.13 22.33
C GLN A 8 42.85 7.32 22.08
N LEU A 9 42.24 7.39 20.92
CA LEU A 9 41.24 8.42 20.61
C LEU A 9 39.96 8.29 21.47
N PHE A 10 39.59 7.09 21.88
CA PHE A 10 38.43 6.87 22.79
C PHE A 10 38.72 7.28 24.23
N TYR A 11 40.01 7.30 24.66
CA TYR A 11 40.38 7.68 26.00
C TYR A 11 40.49 9.20 26.19
N ASN A 12 40.69 9.98 25.14
CA ASN A 12 40.85 11.43 25.19
C ASN A 12 39.55 12.13 24.71
N ASN A 13 38.54 12.23 25.50
CA ASN A 13 37.28 12.94 25.37
C ASN A 13 37.34 14.14 24.37
N GLN A 14 37.57 13.86 23.07
CA GLN A 14 37.69 14.85 22.02
C GLN A 14 36.34 15.15 21.43
N ASN A 15 35.90 16.40 21.46
CA ASN A 15 34.69 16.88 20.87
C ASN A 15 34.98 17.64 19.57
N ALA A 16 34.40 17.23 18.47
CA ALA A 16 34.43 17.99 17.22
C ALA A 16 33.00 18.41 16.83
N THR A 17 32.78 19.70 16.67
CA THR A 17 31.49 20.27 16.30
C THR A 17 31.60 20.92 14.92
N ASN A 18 30.68 20.58 14.03
CA ASN A 18 30.59 21.14 12.70
C ASN A 18 29.12 21.45 12.31
N PHE A 19 28.95 22.39 11.40
CA PHE A 19 27.67 22.72 10.83
C PHE A 19 27.46 21.92 9.55
N ASP A 20 26.21 21.52 9.31
CA ASP A 20 25.81 20.87 8.08
C ASP A 20 24.43 21.39 7.63
N ALA A 21 24.10 21.19 6.37
CA ALA A 21 22.83 21.59 5.78
C ALA A 21 22.20 20.40 5.01
N LYS A 22 20.87 20.38 5.03
CA LYS A 22 20.05 19.45 4.24
C LYS A 22 18.97 20.24 3.54
N ALA A 23 18.65 19.86 2.31
CA ALA A 23 17.54 20.46 1.55
C ALA A 23 16.76 19.35 0.84
N GLY A 24 15.47 19.57 0.68
CA GLY A 24 14.63 18.59 -0.04
C GLY A 24 13.35 19.22 -0.54
N ILE A 25 12.77 18.58 -1.53
CA ILE A 25 11.50 18.93 -2.13
C ILE A 25 10.62 17.69 -2.18
N HIS A 26 9.36 17.87 -1.85
CA HIS A 26 8.33 16.85 -2.00
C HIS A 26 7.21 17.42 -2.87
N TYR A 27 6.88 16.71 -3.93
CA TYR A 27 5.84 17.07 -4.89
C TYR A 27 4.74 16.01 -4.88
N LYS A 28 3.49 16.46 -4.73
CA LYS A 28 2.30 15.61 -4.80
C LYS A 28 1.37 16.12 -5.89
N PHE A 29 1.06 15.23 -6.83
CA PHE A 29 0.10 15.49 -7.91
C PHE A 29 -0.87 14.30 -8.00
N ASN A 30 -2.11 14.54 -7.62
CA ASN A 30 -3.12 13.50 -7.47
C ASN A 30 -2.60 12.35 -6.59
N GLU A 31 -2.52 11.14 -7.15
CA GLU A 31 -2.04 9.92 -6.50
C GLU A 31 -0.53 9.73 -6.57
N LEU A 32 0.17 10.51 -7.40
CA LEU A 32 1.62 10.46 -7.54
C LEU A 32 2.29 11.33 -6.47
N GLN A 33 3.28 10.77 -5.80
CA GLN A 33 4.14 11.49 -4.86
C GLN A 33 5.60 11.28 -5.25
N LEU A 34 6.34 12.37 -5.34
CA LEU A 34 7.77 12.39 -5.67
C LEU A 34 8.51 13.15 -4.57
N GLY A 35 9.64 12.60 -4.15
CA GLY A 35 10.50 13.25 -3.18
C GLY A 35 11.95 13.25 -3.65
N PHE A 36 12.66 14.33 -3.37
CA PHE A 36 14.08 14.44 -3.60
C PHE A 36 14.72 15.22 -2.45
N ALA A 37 15.82 14.74 -1.92
CA ALA A 37 16.53 15.39 -0.84
C ALA A 37 18.05 15.24 -1.01
N LEU A 38 18.77 16.28 -0.61
CA LEU A 38 20.22 16.32 -0.49
C LEU A 38 20.60 16.45 0.98
N SER A 39 21.54 15.67 1.43
CA SER A 39 22.07 15.70 2.80
C SER A 39 23.57 15.88 2.77
N ASN A 40 24.13 16.38 3.86
CA ASN A 40 25.54 16.71 4.04
C ASN A 40 26.06 17.69 2.98
N LEU A 41 25.28 18.73 2.68
CA LEU A 41 25.57 19.72 1.63
C LEU A 41 26.88 20.50 1.88
N LEU A 42 27.25 20.69 3.15
CA LEU A 42 28.45 21.43 3.52
C LEU A 42 29.67 20.52 3.67
N SER A 43 29.49 19.19 3.51
CA SER A 43 30.56 18.20 3.61
C SER A 43 31.44 18.41 4.84
N PRO A 44 30.89 18.43 6.08
CA PRO A 44 31.64 18.78 7.25
C PRO A 44 32.78 17.75 7.48
N LYS A 45 33.98 18.30 7.74
CA LYS A 45 35.18 17.53 8.03
C LYS A 45 35.43 17.54 9.53
N PHE A 46 35.37 16.37 10.15
CA PHE A 46 35.69 16.18 11.55
C PHE A 46 37.18 15.82 11.66
N ARG A 47 37.95 16.58 12.46
CA ARG A 47 39.34 16.32 12.70
C ARG A 47 39.53 16.05 14.20
N TYR A 48 40.17 14.96 14.49
CA TYR A 48 40.58 14.58 15.85
C TYR A 48 42.10 14.61 15.91
N GLU A 49 42.63 15.45 16.76
CA GLU A 49 44.09 15.60 16.94
C GLU A 49 44.51 14.79 18.16
N ASN A 50 45.58 14.01 18.01
CA ASN A 50 46.15 13.31 19.13
C ASN A 50 47.21 14.22 19.79
N ASN A 51 47.05 14.50 21.08
CA ASN A 51 47.99 15.35 21.81
C ASN A 51 49.36 14.70 22.04
N PHE A 52 49.49 13.40 21.76
CA PHE A 52 50.71 12.62 22.03
C PHE A 52 51.44 12.17 20.75
N SER A 53 50.85 12.29 19.59
CA SER A 53 51.47 11.97 18.30
C SER A 53 51.05 13.00 17.24
N SER A 54 51.88 13.14 16.20
CA SER A 54 51.62 14.03 15.07
C SER A 54 50.46 13.54 14.19
N ASP A 55 49.81 12.44 14.53
CA ASP A 55 48.74 11.81 13.75
C ASP A 55 47.42 12.45 14.07
N SER A 56 46.72 12.86 13.03
CA SER A 56 45.33 13.36 13.11
C SER A 56 44.41 12.44 12.31
N LEU A 57 43.33 12.00 12.95
CA LEU A 57 42.26 11.28 12.27
C LEU A 57 41.24 12.26 11.75
N SER A 58 40.84 12.15 10.48
CA SER A 58 39.83 13.03 9.91
C SER A 58 38.76 12.23 9.16
N PHE A 59 37.49 12.55 9.43
CA PHE A 59 36.33 12.00 8.77
C PHE A 59 35.66 13.10 7.96
N LEU A 60 35.31 12.80 6.73
CA LEU A 60 34.53 13.68 5.84
C LEU A 60 33.14 13.11 5.65
N ASN A 61 32.11 13.86 6.01
CA ASN A 61 30.74 13.51 5.63
C ASN A 61 30.51 13.89 4.17
N ILE A 62 30.45 12.91 3.30
CA ILE A 62 30.20 13.14 1.88
C ILE A 62 28.74 13.48 1.61
N PRO A 63 28.46 14.37 0.66
CA PRO A 63 27.09 14.66 0.22
C PRO A 63 26.42 13.41 -0.34
N HIS A 64 25.16 13.23 -0.01
CA HIS A 64 24.36 12.19 -0.61
C HIS A 64 22.95 12.68 -0.97
N PHE A 65 22.38 12.07 -1.96
CA PHE A 65 21.00 12.34 -2.38
C PHE A 65 20.10 11.16 -2.06
N ASN A 66 18.83 11.47 -1.89
CA ASN A 66 17.75 10.52 -1.76
C ASN A 66 16.65 10.92 -2.74
N ALA A 67 16.12 9.96 -3.49
CA ALA A 67 14.97 10.14 -4.34
C ALA A 67 13.93 9.06 -4.08
N ASN A 68 12.67 9.42 -4.08
CA ASN A 68 11.59 8.46 -3.94
C ASN A 68 10.42 8.82 -4.85
N ALA A 69 9.72 7.78 -5.30
CA ALA A 69 8.46 7.89 -6.01
C ALA A 69 7.48 6.88 -5.46
N GLN A 70 6.22 7.29 -5.33
CA GLN A 70 5.11 6.46 -4.87
C GLN A 70 3.85 6.80 -5.66
N TYR A 71 3.04 5.79 -5.97
CA TYR A 71 1.74 5.97 -6.59
C TYR A 71 0.65 5.27 -5.76
N ASN A 72 -0.49 5.93 -5.55
CA ASN A 72 -1.60 5.40 -4.76
C ASN A 72 -2.74 4.95 -5.67
N PHE A 73 -2.93 3.64 -5.81
CA PHE A 73 -4.09 3.06 -6.49
C PHE A 73 -5.22 2.84 -5.48
N LEU A 74 -6.37 3.44 -5.70
CA LEU A 74 -7.59 3.19 -4.93
C LEU A 74 -8.45 2.18 -5.69
N LEU A 75 -8.72 1.03 -5.09
CA LEU A 75 -9.45 -0.08 -5.69
C LEU A 75 -10.77 -0.33 -4.93
N LYS A 76 -11.76 -0.91 -5.64
CA LYS A 76 -13.03 -1.36 -5.08
C LYS A 76 -13.72 -0.31 -4.21
N GLY A 77 -14.05 0.85 -4.79
CA GLY A 77 -14.75 1.92 -4.08
C GLY A 77 -13.97 2.53 -2.92
N GLY A 78 -12.61 2.48 -2.98
CA GLY A 78 -11.75 3.08 -1.95
C GLY A 78 -11.52 2.22 -0.70
N LYS A 79 -12.04 0.98 -0.66
CA LYS A 79 -11.78 0.05 0.45
C LYS A 79 -10.36 -0.48 0.46
N TRP A 80 -9.76 -0.65 -0.71
CA TRP A 80 -8.39 -1.10 -0.87
C TRP A 80 -7.53 0.01 -1.46
N GLY A 81 -6.38 0.24 -0.84
CA GLY A 81 -5.29 1.04 -1.38
C GLY A 81 -4.10 0.16 -1.72
N LEU A 82 -3.53 0.32 -2.90
CA LEU A 82 -2.27 -0.31 -3.30
C LEU A 82 -1.27 0.78 -3.61
N MET A 83 -0.10 0.74 -2.98
CA MET A 83 0.89 1.81 -3.05
C MET A 83 2.27 1.23 -3.38
N PRO A 84 2.59 1.00 -4.66
CA PRO A 84 3.95 0.73 -5.06
C PRO A 84 4.82 1.96 -4.83
N SER A 85 6.04 1.73 -4.37
CA SER A 85 7.03 2.78 -4.13
C SER A 85 8.43 2.31 -4.47
N ILE A 86 9.26 3.26 -4.84
CA ILE A 86 10.67 3.09 -5.14
C ILE A 86 11.46 4.15 -4.39
N TYR A 87 12.60 3.77 -3.85
CA TYR A 87 13.53 4.66 -3.17
C TYR A 87 14.94 4.40 -3.67
N ILE A 88 15.67 5.48 -3.94
CA ILE A 88 17.05 5.45 -4.40
C ILE A 88 17.87 6.38 -3.52
N LYS A 89 19.01 5.89 -3.05
CA LYS A 89 20.01 6.67 -2.33
C LYS A 89 21.36 6.52 -3.00
N GLY A 90 22.09 7.61 -3.13
CA GLY A 90 23.45 7.60 -3.69
C GLY A 90 24.33 8.64 -3.04
N ALA A 91 25.64 8.35 -3.01
CA ALA A 91 26.66 9.28 -2.58
C ALA A 91 27.89 9.14 -3.51
N GLN A 92 28.73 10.16 -3.54
CA GLN A 92 29.93 10.13 -4.36
C GLN A 92 30.88 9.00 -3.88
N GLY A 93 31.28 8.13 -4.81
CA GLY A 93 32.20 7.03 -4.53
C GLY A 93 31.55 5.80 -3.87
N THR A 94 30.23 5.75 -3.75
CA THR A 94 29.50 4.59 -3.24
C THR A 94 28.51 4.03 -4.26
N PRO A 95 28.22 2.72 -4.25
CA PRO A 95 27.14 2.16 -5.04
C PRO A 95 25.80 2.79 -4.69
N PHE A 96 24.88 2.82 -5.68
CA PHE A 96 23.52 3.23 -5.43
C PHE A 96 22.78 2.18 -4.60
N ILE A 97 22.09 2.63 -3.57
CA ILE A 97 21.17 1.82 -2.78
C ILE A 97 19.78 1.98 -3.38
N PHE A 98 19.15 0.85 -3.66
CA PHE A 98 17.84 0.77 -4.27
C PHE A 98 16.89 -0.03 -3.40
N GLU A 99 15.70 0.53 -3.16
CA GLU A 99 14.61 -0.16 -2.48
C GLU A 99 13.34 -0.09 -3.30
N GLY A 100 12.64 -1.21 -3.42
CA GLY A 100 11.29 -1.29 -3.96
C GLY A 100 10.32 -1.80 -2.90
N ALA A 101 9.13 -1.22 -2.81
CA ALA A 101 8.11 -1.70 -1.89
C ALA A 101 6.72 -1.66 -2.52
N ILE A 102 5.86 -2.58 -2.08
CA ILE A 102 4.43 -2.58 -2.37
C ILE A 102 3.70 -2.60 -1.03
N SER A 103 2.95 -1.55 -0.76
CA SER A 103 2.03 -1.47 0.38
C SER A 103 0.60 -1.75 -0.07
N ALA A 104 -0.12 -2.60 0.65
CA ALA A 104 -1.55 -2.78 0.50
C ALA A 104 -2.25 -2.35 1.78
N GLU A 105 -3.32 -1.58 1.66
CA GLU A 105 -4.11 -1.10 2.80
C GLU A 105 -5.58 -1.47 2.60
N TYR A 106 -6.22 -1.97 3.65
CA TYR A 106 -7.65 -2.31 3.64
C TYR A 106 -8.42 -1.48 4.67
N LYS A 107 -9.42 -0.72 4.20
CA LYS A 107 -10.30 0.16 5.01
C LYS A 107 -9.51 1.09 5.95
N LYS A 108 -8.28 1.48 5.58
CA LYS A 108 -7.35 2.27 6.43
C LYS A 108 -7.08 1.64 7.81
N LYS A 109 -7.50 0.39 8.02
CA LYS A 109 -7.37 -0.33 9.29
C LYS A 109 -6.23 -1.34 9.27
N PHE A 110 -6.09 -2.10 8.20
CA PHE A 110 -5.05 -3.10 8.05
C PHE A 110 -4.09 -2.68 6.96
N ARG A 111 -2.80 -2.94 7.17
CA ARG A 111 -1.74 -2.65 6.20
C ARG A 111 -0.80 -3.84 6.09
N GLY A 112 -0.47 -4.21 4.86
CA GLY A 112 0.60 -5.13 4.52
C GLY A 112 1.65 -4.42 3.68
N ILE A 113 2.93 -4.71 3.89
CA ILE A 113 4.04 -4.16 3.12
C ILE A 113 4.97 -5.29 2.75
N LEU A 114 5.34 -5.38 1.48
CA LEU A 114 6.44 -6.20 1.00
C LEU A 114 7.51 -5.25 0.47
N LYS A 115 8.75 -5.42 0.93
CA LYS A 115 9.88 -4.59 0.55
C LYS A 115 11.07 -5.43 0.12
N TYR A 116 11.73 -4.99 -0.93
CA TYR A 116 13.02 -5.46 -1.37
C TYR A 116 14.06 -4.35 -1.24
N HIS A 117 15.17 -4.65 -0.62
CA HIS A 117 16.34 -3.79 -0.50
C HIS A 117 17.53 -4.47 -1.17
N HIS A 118 18.14 -3.82 -2.15
CA HIS A 118 19.17 -4.42 -3.01
C HIS A 118 20.32 -5.06 -2.22
N ASP A 119 20.80 -4.38 -1.20
CA ASP A 119 21.97 -4.84 -0.42
C ASP A 119 21.64 -5.62 0.84
N ILE A 120 20.36 -5.67 1.24
CA ILE A 120 19.95 -6.33 2.50
C ILE A 120 19.14 -7.59 2.23
N GLY A 121 18.13 -7.51 1.36
CA GLY A 121 17.24 -8.62 1.05
C GLY A 121 15.76 -8.23 1.06
N TYR A 122 14.93 -9.10 1.61
CA TYR A 122 13.47 -8.95 1.58
C TYR A 122 12.92 -8.73 2.97
N SER A 123 11.86 -7.96 3.09
CA SER A 123 11.09 -7.86 4.32
C SER A 123 9.58 -7.82 4.04
N ALA A 124 8.82 -8.38 4.97
CA ALA A 124 7.38 -8.32 4.97
C ALA A 124 6.90 -7.74 6.30
N MET A 125 5.90 -6.88 6.25
CA MET A 125 5.29 -6.26 7.43
C MET A 125 3.77 -6.38 7.33
N ILE A 126 3.14 -6.67 8.46
CA ILE A 126 1.70 -6.55 8.66
C ILE A 126 1.45 -5.60 9.82
N GLY A 127 0.40 -4.79 9.72
CA GLY A 127 0.04 -3.84 10.76
C GLY A 127 -1.46 -3.60 10.81
N ALA A 128 -1.94 -3.19 11.97
CA ALA A 128 -3.33 -2.86 12.18
C ALA A 128 -3.49 -1.64 13.09
N ASN A 129 -4.39 -0.73 12.71
CA ASN A 129 -4.90 0.31 13.59
C ASN A 129 -5.94 -0.33 14.53
N ILE A 130 -5.52 -0.69 15.75
CA ILE A 130 -6.39 -1.33 16.75
C ILE A 130 -7.44 -0.34 17.24
N THR A 131 -7.02 0.91 17.45
CA THR A 131 -7.89 2.05 17.75
C THR A 131 -7.52 3.23 16.84
N LYS A 132 -8.24 4.35 16.93
CA LYS A 132 -7.86 5.60 16.23
C LYS A 132 -6.49 6.14 16.68
N GLN A 133 -5.99 5.69 17.81
CA GLN A 133 -4.73 6.15 18.42
C GLN A 133 -3.63 5.09 18.44
N LEU A 134 -3.98 3.80 18.48
CA LEU A 134 -3.03 2.69 18.64
C LEU A 134 -2.85 1.94 17.33
N LEU A 135 -1.61 1.90 16.85
CA LEU A 135 -1.14 1.07 15.75
C LEU A 135 -0.25 -0.05 16.32
N LEU A 136 -0.49 -1.27 15.91
CA LEU A 136 0.40 -2.41 16.12
C LEU A 136 0.85 -2.96 14.78
N GLY A 137 2.10 -3.38 14.72
CA GLY A 137 2.68 -4.00 13.54
C GLY A 137 3.74 -5.03 13.90
N TYR A 138 3.97 -5.93 12.96
CA TYR A 138 5.03 -6.91 13.02
C TYR A 138 5.70 -7.00 11.67
N SER A 139 7.03 -7.01 11.65
CA SER A 139 7.80 -7.24 10.46
C SER A 139 8.79 -8.38 10.60
N TYR A 140 9.08 -9.02 9.48
CA TYR A 140 10.06 -10.06 9.35
C TYR A 140 10.94 -9.76 8.13
N GLY A 141 12.26 -9.77 8.34
CA GLY A 141 13.25 -9.52 7.30
C GLY A 141 14.21 -10.69 7.13
N ILE A 142 14.53 -11.00 5.88
CA ILE A 142 15.51 -12.02 5.50
C ILE A 142 16.63 -11.33 4.73
N SER A 143 17.87 -11.52 5.16
CA SER A 143 19.03 -11.06 4.40
C SER A 143 19.31 -11.98 3.21
N SER A 144 19.60 -11.39 2.05
CA SER A 144 20.01 -12.12 0.85
C SER A 144 21.54 -12.24 0.73
N GLN A 145 22.30 -11.65 1.65
CA GLN A 145 23.77 -11.72 1.65
C GLN A 145 24.27 -12.95 2.39
N GLU A 146 25.54 -13.34 2.15
CA GLU A 146 26.19 -14.52 2.77
C GLU A 146 26.13 -14.51 4.29
N ILE A 147 26.18 -13.33 4.93
CA ILE A 147 25.99 -13.17 6.39
C ILE A 147 24.57 -13.61 6.82
N GLY A 148 23.59 -13.51 5.95
CA GLY A 148 22.21 -13.93 6.20
C GLY A 148 22.02 -15.44 6.26
N THR A 149 22.92 -16.23 5.72
CA THR A 149 22.85 -17.71 5.76
C THR A 149 23.03 -18.27 7.17
N GLN A 150 23.62 -17.50 8.07
CA GLN A 150 23.81 -17.86 9.48
C GLN A 150 22.80 -17.22 10.43
N ASN A 151 21.87 -16.40 9.92
CA ASN A 151 20.86 -15.70 10.71
C ASN A 151 19.46 -16.13 10.26
N SER A 152 18.60 -16.50 11.22
CA SER A 152 17.21 -16.90 10.98
C SER A 152 16.28 -15.74 10.60
N GLY A 153 16.82 -14.57 10.27
CA GLY A 153 16.08 -13.35 9.94
C GLY A 153 15.90 -12.42 11.13
N THR A 154 15.35 -11.24 10.85
CA THR A 154 15.10 -10.19 11.85
C THR A 154 13.61 -10.05 12.10
N HIS A 155 13.22 -10.08 13.36
CA HIS A 155 11.84 -9.89 13.81
C HIS A 155 11.72 -8.52 14.48
N GLU A 156 10.73 -7.73 14.05
CA GLU A 156 10.48 -6.41 14.61
C GLU A 156 9.02 -6.26 15.01
N ILE A 157 8.78 -5.65 16.17
CA ILE A 157 7.44 -5.28 16.63
C ILE A 157 7.35 -3.76 16.60
N LEU A 158 6.33 -3.25 15.94
CA LEU A 158 6.03 -1.82 15.86
C LEU A 158 4.82 -1.51 16.74
N ILE A 159 4.99 -0.57 17.67
CA ILE A 159 3.90 0.00 18.47
C ILE A 159 3.90 1.50 18.21
N GLY A 160 2.81 2.01 17.64
CA GLY A 160 2.61 3.43 17.39
C GLY A 160 1.43 3.96 18.19
N TYR A 161 1.63 5.05 18.92
CA TYR A 161 0.56 5.71 19.68
C TYR A 161 0.48 7.19 19.32
N LYS A 162 -0.69 7.66 18.88
CA LYS A 162 -0.97 9.07 18.58
C LYS A 162 -1.38 9.78 19.86
N ILE A 163 -0.57 10.70 20.33
CA ILE A 163 -0.85 11.55 21.49
C ILE A 163 -1.58 12.81 21.02
N GLY A 164 -2.65 13.17 21.69
CA GLY A 164 -3.49 14.33 21.37
C GLY A 164 -4.78 13.96 20.66
N LYS A 165 -5.72 14.93 20.56
CA LYS A 165 -6.94 14.75 19.75
C LYS A 165 -6.51 14.65 18.28
N ALA A 166 -7.01 13.67 17.57
CA ALA A 166 -6.83 13.59 16.11
C ALA A 166 -7.32 14.91 15.50
N GLY A 167 -6.39 15.77 15.05
CA GLY A 167 -6.71 17.07 14.48
C GLY A 167 -6.15 18.31 15.20
N SER A 168 -5.24 18.19 16.17
CA SER A 168 -4.64 19.36 16.85
C SER A 168 -3.20 19.62 16.40
N GLY A 169 -3.00 19.87 15.14
CA GLY A 169 -1.69 20.26 14.58
C GLY A 169 -1.84 21.16 13.35
N GLY A 170 -1.82 22.48 13.55
CA GLY A 170 -1.57 23.48 12.50
C GLY A 170 -2.80 24.04 11.79
N GLY A 171 -3.11 25.26 12.11
CA GLY A 171 -3.91 26.29 11.45
C GLY A 171 -4.82 25.98 10.25
N GLY A 172 -6.13 26.17 10.43
CA GLY A 172 -7.07 26.47 9.33
C GLY A 172 -7.52 25.33 8.41
N SER A 173 -6.71 24.32 8.18
CA SER A 173 -7.06 23.20 7.29
C SER A 173 -7.72 22.03 8.01
N ASP A 174 -7.56 21.91 9.33
CA ASP A 174 -8.02 20.74 10.11
C ASP A 174 -9.54 20.59 10.18
N ALA A 175 -10.29 21.68 10.22
CA ALA A 175 -11.76 21.64 10.19
C ALA A 175 -12.26 21.09 8.85
N ASN A 176 -11.60 21.46 7.75
CA ASN A 176 -11.91 20.95 6.41
C ASN A 176 -11.47 19.50 6.26
N PHE A 177 -10.33 19.11 6.83
CA PHE A 177 -9.88 17.71 6.85
C PHE A 177 -10.82 16.80 7.65
N ARG A 178 -11.29 17.23 8.83
CA ARG A 178 -12.28 16.48 9.61
C ARG A 178 -13.59 16.31 8.87
N LYS A 179 -14.06 17.39 8.23
CA LYS A 179 -15.29 17.36 7.43
C LYS A 179 -15.14 16.42 6.23
N LEU A 180 -13.97 16.39 5.60
CA LEU A 180 -13.63 15.45 4.53
C LEU A 180 -13.50 14.00 5.03
N GLU A 181 -12.95 13.77 6.22
CA GLU A 181 -12.89 12.44 6.84
C GLU A 181 -14.28 11.92 7.23
N GLU A 182 -15.14 12.76 7.79
CA GLU A 182 -16.53 12.42 8.09
C GLU A 182 -17.32 12.15 6.80
N GLN A 183 -17.20 13.01 5.79
CA GLN A 183 -17.84 12.79 4.50
C GLN A 183 -17.33 11.53 3.79
N ASN A 184 -16.05 11.25 3.86
CA ASN A 184 -15.49 10.01 3.34
C ASN A 184 -15.99 8.77 4.10
N ALA A 185 -16.09 8.83 5.44
CA ALA A 185 -16.63 7.74 6.24
C ALA A 185 -18.11 7.47 5.89
N GLU A 186 -18.91 8.52 5.75
CA GLU A 186 -20.32 8.43 5.34
C GLU A 186 -20.48 7.90 3.91
N LEU A 187 -19.61 8.34 2.98
CA LEU A 187 -19.55 7.82 1.62
C LEU A 187 -19.20 6.33 1.59
N TYR A 188 -18.29 5.86 2.43
CA TYR A 188 -17.93 4.44 2.52
C TYR A 188 -19.10 3.59 3.05
N GLU A 189 -19.80 4.04 4.10
CA GLU A 189 -20.99 3.35 4.60
C GLU A 189 -22.10 3.28 3.53
N ARG A 190 -22.30 4.39 2.82
CA ARG A 190 -23.28 4.46 1.74
C ARG A 190 -22.92 3.56 0.54
N THR A 191 -21.64 3.46 0.23
CA THR A 191 -21.14 2.56 -0.83
C THR A 191 -21.31 1.10 -0.42
N ASP A 192 -21.06 0.76 0.84
CA ASP A 192 -21.27 -0.60 1.37
C ASP A 192 -22.76 -1.00 1.34
N ALA A 193 -23.66 -0.07 1.69
CA ALA A 193 -25.11 -0.29 1.60
C ALA A 193 -25.56 -0.50 0.16
N LEU A 194 -25.11 0.35 -0.78
CA LEU A 194 -25.42 0.22 -2.21
C LEU A 194 -24.86 -1.08 -2.82
N GLU A 195 -23.72 -1.57 -2.34
CA GLU A 195 -23.17 -2.84 -2.82
C GLU A 195 -23.99 -4.04 -2.35
N GLN A 196 -24.53 -3.98 -1.11
CA GLN A 196 -25.47 -4.99 -0.60
C GLN A 196 -26.81 -4.96 -1.36
N ASP A 197 -27.37 -3.76 -1.62
CA ASP A 197 -28.59 -3.60 -2.41
C ASP A 197 -28.41 -4.14 -3.83
N ASN A 198 -27.27 -3.87 -4.47
CA ASN A 198 -26.95 -4.40 -5.80
C ASN A 198 -26.84 -5.94 -5.82
N LEU A 199 -26.32 -6.56 -4.76
CA LEU A 199 -26.28 -8.01 -4.64
C LEU A 199 -27.69 -8.59 -4.53
N THR A 200 -28.55 -7.99 -3.72
CA THR A 200 -29.94 -8.40 -3.53
C THR A 200 -30.72 -8.26 -4.84
N ILE A 201 -30.57 -7.14 -5.54
CA ILE A 201 -31.22 -6.90 -6.85
C ILE A 201 -30.76 -7.93 -7.90
N LYS A 202 -29.47 -8.30 -7.91
CA LYS A 202 -28.98 -9.34 -8.82
C LYS A 202 -29.59 -10.70 -8.54
N GLU A 203 -29.71 -11.09 -7.27
CA GLU A 203 -30.34 -12.35 -6.90
C GLU A 203 -31.82 -12.39 -7.30
N GLU A 204 -32.53 -11.27 -7.12
CA GLU A 204 -33.94 -11.15 -7.50
C GLU A 204 -34.12 -11.18 -9.02
N LEU A 205 -33.23 -10.54 -9.76
CA LEU A 205 -33.19 -10.57 -11.21
C LEU A 205 -32.96 -11.99 -11.76
N GLU A 206 -32.09 -12.77 -11.16
CA GLU A 206 -31.85 -14.17 -11.55
C GLU A 206 -33.09 -15.07 -11.28
N LYS A 207 -33.76 -14.85 -10.14
CA LYS A 207 -35.03 -15.54 -9.84
C LYS A 207 -36.12 -15.20 -10.85
N GLN A 208 -36.27 -13.93 -11.23
CA GLN A 208 -37.24 -13.50 -12.24
C GLN A 208 -36.92 -14.07 -13.63
N LYS A 209 -35.65 -14.12 -14.01
CA LYS A 209 -35.23 -14.76 -15.28
C LYS A 209 -35.55 -16.26 -15.31
N ALA A 210 -35.33 -16.96 -14.19
CA ALA A 210 -35.68 -18.39 -14.11
C ALA A 210 -37.18 -18.61 -14.26
N LEU A 211 -38.00 -17.81 -13.57
CA LEU A 211 -39.46 -17.87 -13.68
C LEU A 211 -39.94 -17.53 -15.08
N LEU A 212 -39.34 -16.58 -15.75
CA LEU A 212 -39.66 -16.19 -17.12
C LEU A 212 -39.36 -17.34 -18.11
N LYS A 213 -38.21 -18.01 -17.95
CA LYS A 213 -37.83 -19.19 -18.75
C LYS A 213 -38.85 -20.33 -18.60
N GLU A 214 -39.28 -20.59 -17.38
CA GLU A 214 -40.31 -21.61 -17.11
C GLU A 214 -41.64 -21.29 -17.80
N LYS A 215 -42.08 -20.01 -17.72
CA LYS A 215 -43.29 -19.55 -18.40
C LYS A 215 -43.19 -19.64 -19.94
N ILE A 216 -42.02 -19.28 -20.49
CA ILE A 216 -41.77 -19.38 -21.93
C ILE A 216 -41.87 -20.84 -22.38
N TYR A 217 -41.26 -21.76 -21.66
CA TYR A 217 -41.33 -23.20 -21.95
C TYR A 217 -42.76 -23.72 -21.90
N GLY A 218 -43.54 -23.34 -20.89
CA GLY A 218 -44.97 -23.71 -20.80
C GLY A 218 -45.80 -23.16 -21.94
N LEU A 219 -45.52 -21.93 -22.40
CA LEU A 219 -46.21 -21.35 -23.57
C LEU A 219 -45.86 -22.05 -24.89
N GLU A 220 -44.59 -22.49 -25.04
CA GLU A 220 -44.19 -23.27 -26.22
C GLU A 220 -44.85 -24.65 -26.27
N GLU A 221 -45.00 -25.32 -25.11
CA GLU A 221 -45.72 -26.59 -25.03
C GLU A 221 -47.22 -26.43 -25.36
N LEU A 222 -47.88 -25.41 -24.81
CA LEU A 222 -49.26 -25.06 -25.12
C LEU A 222 -49.44 -24.75 -26.61
N LYS A 223 -48.51 -24.01 -27.21
CA LYS A 223 -48.53 -23.71 -28.63
C LYS A 223 -48.45 -24.97 -29.48
N LYS A 224 -47.57 -25.92 -29.17
CA LYS A 224 -47.43 -27.21 -29.85
C LYS A 224 -48.71 -28.05 -29.71
N ALA A 225 -49.32 -28.08 -28.53
CA ALA A 225 -50.57 -28.78 -28.30
C ALA A 225 -51.72 -28.19 -29.14
N LEU A 226 -51.81 -26.88 -29.23
CA LEU A 226 -52.80 -26.15 -30.01
C LEU A 226 -52.65 -26.39 -31.54
N GLU A 227 -51.38 -26.39 -32.01
CA GLU A 227 -51.08 -26.71 -33.42
C GLU A 227 -51.47 -28.15 -33.77
N LYS A 228 -51.24 -29.11 -32.88
CA LYS A 228 -51.64 -30.49 -33.03
C LYS A 228 -53.18 -30.60 -33.06
N GLU A 229 -53.90 -29.96 -32.16
CA GLU A 229 -55.36 -29.97 -32.12
C GLU A 229 -55.99 -29.36 -33.41
N ARG A 230 -55.34 -28.27 -33.91
CA ARG A 230 -55.78 -27.69 -35.22
C ARG A 230 -55.57 -28.67 -36.36
N ALA A 231 -54.41 -29.34 -36.44
CA ALA A 231 -54.13 -30.34 -37.47
C ALA A 231 -55.14 -31.52 -37.41
N ASP A 232 -55.47 -31.99 -36.20
CA ASP A 232 -56.46 -33.07 -36.00
C ASP A 232 -57.85 -32.62 -36.38
N ARG A 233 -58.29 -31.39 -36.14
CA ARG A 233 -59.52 -30.81 -36.57
C ARG A 233 -59.59 -30.67 -38.09
N GLU A 234 -58.54 -30.16 -38.75
CA GLU A 234 -58.48 -30.05 -40.20
C GLU A 234 -58.58 -31.44 -40.87
N LYS A 235 -57.95 -32.46 -40.26
CA LYS A 235 -58.11 -33.84 -40.73
C LYS A 235 -59.55 -34.36 -40.61
N MET A 236 -60.20 -34.14 -39.49
CA MET A 236 -61.58 -34.50 -39.30
C MET A 236 -62.53 -33.80 -40.30
N ILE A 237 -62.36 -32.52 -40.57
CA ILE A 237 -63.13 -31.77 -41.52
C ILE A 237 -62.98 -32.36 -42.97
N SER A 238 -61.72 -32.64 -43.36
CA SER A 238 -61.44 -33.25 -44.67
C SER A 238 -62.06 -34.64 -44.84
N GLU A 239 -62.10 -35.44 -43.75
CA GLU A 239 -62.77 -36.76 -43.77
C GLU A 239 -64.30 -36.68 -43.82
N PHE A 240 -64.92 -35.58 -43.34
CA PHE A 240 -66.37 -35.34 -43.46
C PHE A 240 -66.77 -34.80 -44.81
N GLU A 241 -65.95 -34.01 -45.51
CA GLU A 241 -66.21 -33.46 -46.83
C GLU A 241 -66.13 -34.53 -47.97
N PHE A 242 -65.48 -35.67 -47.69
CA PHE A 242 -65.28 -36.76 -48.68
C PHE A 242 -66.24 -37.96 -48.57
N LYS A 243 -67.38 -37.86 -47.83
CA LYS A 243 -68.40 -38.84 -47.85
C LYS A 243 -69.52 -38.42 -48.81
N PRO A 244 -69.68 -39.10 -50.03
CA PRO A 244 -70.77 -38.86 -50.94
C PRO A 244 -72.09 -39.35 -50.36
#